data_299c9289fb3f6a2f887b4e1e9f84b95a
#
_entry.id   299c9289fb3f6a2f887b4e1e9f84b95a
#
_cell.length_a   1.000
_cell.length_b   1.000
_cell.length_c   1.000
_cell.angle_alpha   90.00
_cell.angle_beta   90.00
_cell.angle_gamma   90.00
#
_symmetry.space_group_name_H-M   'P 1'
#
loop_
_entity.id
_entity.type
_entity.pdbx_description
1 polymer ?
#
loop_
_entity_poly.entity_id
_entity_poly.type
_entity_poly.pdbx_seq_one_letter_code
_entity_poly.pdbx_strand_id
1 'polypeptide(L)'
;MNLVKRKGVVSSNKITSFIAERILDGYTYVRKKITGSYTKNKEDIIVLEFLKQCTNKPVQKLRYIDIGANHYKRGNNSYLFYENGARGILVEADPLLCEKLRKNRQEDKIVNVAIGGGY
;
A
#
# COMPACT_ATOMS: atom_id res chain seq x y z
N MET A 1 -39.96 3.51 -7.31
CA MET A 1 -39.60 4.08 -6.00
C MET A 1 -38.37 3.45 -5.36
N ASN A 2 -38.27 2.13 -5.31
CA ASN A 2 -37.11 1.46 -4.68
C ASN A 2 -35.76 1.62 -5.43
N LEU A 3 -35.77 1.79 -6.75
CA LEU A 3 -34.56 2.00 -7.57
C LEU A 3 -33.94 3.40 -7.38
N VAL A 4 -34.75 4.42 -7.14
CA VAL A 4 -34.28 5.79 -6.92
C VAL A 4 -33.62 5.92 -5.55
N LYS A 5 -34.19 5.27 -4.51
CA LYS A 5 -33.58 5.21 -3.18
C LYS A 5 -32.26 4.43 -3.19
N ARG A 6 -32.16 3.32 -3.94
CA ARG A 6 -30.90 2.58 -4.08
C ARG A 6 -29.81 3.38 -4.78
N LYS A 7 -30.15 4.13 -5.84
CA LYS A 7 -29.18 5.00 -6.52
C LYS A 7 -28.67 6.13 -5.62
N GLY A 8 -29.54 6.74 -4.82
CA GLY A 8 -29.14 7.78 -3.87
C GLY A 8 -28.22 7.27 -2.76
N VAL A 9 -28.53 6.12 -2.18
CA VAL A 9 -27.69 5.49 -1.12
C VAL A 9 -26.32 5.08 -1.66
N VAL A 10 -26.25 4.50 -2.86
CA VAL A 10 -24.97 4.11 -3.49
C VAL A 10 -24.13 5.36 -3.82
N SER A 11 -24.74 6.42 -4.28
CA SER A 11 -24.05 7.69 -4.57
C SER A 11 -23.49 8.33 -3.29
N SER A 12 -24.31 8.35 -2.21
CA SER A 12 -23.89 8.88 -0.90
C SER A 12 -22.70 8.09 -0.32
N ASN A 13 -22.75 6.76 -0.36
CA ASN A 13 -21.66 5.92 0.14
C ASN A 13 -20.37 6.09 -0.68
N LYS A 14 -20.47 6.28 -2.00
CA LYS A 14 -19.31 6.58 -2.84
C LYS A 14 -18.67 7.93 -2.53
N ILE A 15 -19.49 8.95 -2.28
CA ILE A 15 -19.01 10.29 -1.93
C ILE A 15 -18.31 10.28 -0.56
N THR A 16 -18.91 9.66 0.45
CA THR A 16 -18.30 9.54 1.79
C THR A 16 -17.02 8.73 1.76
N SER A 17 -16.97 7.65 1.00
CA SER A 17 -15.75 6.86 0.81
C SER A 17 -14.66 7.69 0.12
N PHE A 18 -14.98 8.44 -0.92
CA PHE A 18 -14.04 9.32 -1.62
C PHE A 18 -13.48 10.41 -0.69
N ILE A 19 -14.33 11.05 0.12
CA ILE A 19 -13.90 12.06 1.11
C ILE A 19 -12.98 11.44 2.16
N ALA A 20 -13.33 10.27 2.69
CA ALA A 20 -12.51 9.56 3.68
C ALA A 20 -11.13 9.20 3.11
N GLU A 21 -11.06 8.70 1.87
CA GLU A 21 -9.78 8.42 1.19
C GLU A 21 -8.92 9.68 1.05
N ARG A 22 -9.51 10.80 0.65
CA ARG A 22 -8.77 12.07 0.51
C ARG A 22 -8.23 12.59 1.84
N ILE A 23 -9.00 12.46 2.94
CA ILE A 23 -8.55 12.83 4.28
C ILE A 23 -7.37 11.96 4.71
N LEU A 24 -7.47 10.64 4.52
CA LEU A 24 -6.42 9.69 4.87
C LEU A 24 -5.15 9.88 4.02
N ASP A 25 -5.29 10.22 2.75
CA ASP A 25 -4.16 10.55 1.89
C ASP A 25 -3.46 11.83 2.35
N GLY A 26 -4.21 12.86 2.73
CA GLY A 26 -3.67 14.08 3.30
C GLY A 26 -2.93 13.83 4.61
N TYR A 27 -3.51 13.04 5.51
CA TYR A 27 -2.84 12.62 6.74
C TYR A 27 -1.54 11.85 6.45
N THR A 28 -1.57 10.91 5.53
CA THR A 28 -0.38 10.15 5.12
C THR A 28 0.71 11.04 4.56
N TYR A 29 0.35 12.03 3.74
CA TYR A 29 1.28 13.01 3.20
C TYR A 29 1.96 13.84 4.29
N VAL A 30 1.18 14.41 5.20
CA VAL A 30 1.71 15.22 6.33
C VAL A 30 2.60 14.37 7.22
N ARG A 31 2.14 13.18 7.56
CA ARG A 31 2.92 12.25 8.38
C ARG A 31 4.24 11.88 7.73
N LYS A 32 4.26 11.56 6.43
CA LYS A 32 5.48 11.26 5.67
C LYS A 32 6.45 12.45 5.70
N LYS A 33 5.96 13.68 5.58
CA LYS A 33 6.77 14.90 5.69
C LYS A 33 7.47 15.03 7.04
N ILE A 34 6.77 14.68 8.13
CA ILE A 34 7.28 14.82 9.50
C ILE A 34 8.18 13.65 9.87
N THR A 35 7.80 12.42 9.55
CA THR A 35 8.47 11.20 10.05
C THR A 35 9.38 10.53 9.03
N GLY A 36 9.22 10.83 7.75
CA GLY A 36 9.87 10.11 6.66
C GLY A 36 9.28 8.72 6.36
N SER A 37 8.27 8.28 7.11
CA SER A 37 7.72 6.92 7.10
C SER A 37 6.29 6.87 6.61
N TYR A 38 5.92 5.76 5.96
CA TYR A 38 4.56 5.40 5.58
C TYR A 38 3.87 4.50 6.61
N THR A 39 4.64 3.87 7.51
CA THR A 39 4.12 2.94 8.52
C THR A 39 3.88 3.61 9.87
N LYS A 40 3.06 2.99 10.71
CA LYS A 40 2.67 3.56 12.01
C LYS A 40 3.86 3.66 12.97
N ASN A 41 4.68 2.63 13.04
CA ASN A 41 5.78 2.50 13.99
C ASN A 41 7.16 2.68 13.32
N LYS A 42 7.19 3.23 12.10
CA LYS A 42 8.41 3.48 11.32
C LYS A 42 9.20 2.22 10.93
N GLU A 43 8.53 1.09 10.83
CA GLU A 43 9.15 -0.18 10.45
C GLU A 43 9.88 -0.10 9.10
N ASP A 44 9.30 0.60 8.15
CA ASP A 44 9.86 0.81 6.82
C ASP A 44 11.22 1.52 6.86
N ILE A 45 11.35 2.57 7.67
CA ILE A 45 12.63 3.29 7.86
C ILE A 45 13.65 2.40 8.57
N ILE A 46 13.24 1.73 9.65
CA ILE A 46 14.12 0.89 10.45
C ILE A 46 14.73 -0.21 9.57
N VAL A 47 13.91 -0.90 8.78
CA VAL A 47 14.37 -1.95 7.88
C VAL A 47 15.27 -1.38 6.77
N LEU A 48 14.90 -0.23 6.19
CA LEU A 48 15.71 0.40 5.15
C LEU A 48 17.11 0.77 5.65
N GLU A 49 17.20 1.42 6.82
CA GLU A 49 18.49 1.79 7.40
C GLU A 49 19.33 0.57 7.78
N PHE A 50 18.69 -0.46 8.34
CA PHE A 50 19.37 -1.74 8.63
C PHE A 50 19.96 -2.38 7.35
N LEU A 51 19.18 -2.43 6.26
CA LEU A 51 19.65 -2.99 5.00
C LEU A 51 20.78 -2.19 4.37
N LYS A 52 20.73 -0.87 4.46
CA LYS A 52 21.83 0.00 4.00
C LYS A 52 23.14 -0.32 4.72
N GLN A 53 23.08 -0.55 6.03
CA GLN A 53 24.26 -0.89 6.83
C GLN A 53 24.78 -2.30 6.56
N CYS A 54 23.89 -3.27 6.36
CA CYS A 54 24.26 -4.69 6.25
C CYS A 54 24.65 -5.14 4.85
N THR A 55 24.08 -4.53 3.79
CA THR A 55 24.24 -5.06 2.43
C THR A 55 25.18 -4.27 1.55
N ASN A 56 25.53 -3.08 1.91
CA ASN A 56 26.34 -2.17 1.08
C ASN A 56 25.78 -1.95 -0.33
N LYS A 57 24.50 -2.29 -0.55
CA LYS A 57 23.82 -2.15 -1.83
C LYS A 57 22.97 -0.87 -1.88
N PRO A 58 22.92 -0.18 -3.01
CA PRO A 58 21.97 0.93 -3.18
C PRO A 58 20.53 0.40 -3.15
N VAL A 59 19.60 1.21 -2.68
CA VAL A 59 18.17 0.82 -2.50
C VAL A 59 17.58 0.27 -3.79
N GLN A 60 17.94 0.83 -4.94
CA GLN A 60 17.46 0.40 -6.26
C GLN A 60 17.81 -1.06 -6.60
N LYS A 61 18.82 -1.62 -5.96
CA LYS A 61 19.23 -3.03 -6.13
C LYS A 61 18.55 -3.97 -5.14
N LEU A 62 17.84 -3.45 -4.16
CA LEU A 62 17.08 -4.26 -3.22
C LEU A 62 15.83 -4.84 -3.89
N ARG A 63 15.44 -6.02 -3.41
CA ARG A 63 14.22 -6.71 -3.82
C ARG A 63 13.44 -7.10 -2.59
N TYR A 64 12.12 -7.09 -2.68
CA TYR A 64 11.24 -7.43 -1.57
C TYR A 64 10.10 -8.33 -2.01
N ILE A 65 9.55 -9.05 -1.03
CA ILE A 65 8.26 -9.73 -1.11
C ILE A 65 7.43 -9.19 0.06
N ASP A 66 6.31 -8.56 -0.25
CA ASP A 66 5.38 -8.00 0.73
C ASP A 66 4.12 -8.85 0.75
N ILE A 67 3.93 -9.63 1.82
CA ILE A 67 2.82 -10.55 1.99
C ILE A 67 1.72 -9.85 2.79
N GLY A 68 0.51 -9.79 2.24
CA GLY A 68 -0.58 -9.01 2.80
C GLY A 68 -0.37 -7.52 2.58
N ALA A 69 -0.03 -7.14 1.34
CA ALA A 69 0.39 -5.78 0.99
C ALA A 69 -0.68 -4.71 1.28
N ASN A 70 -1.96 -5.05 1.19
CA ASN A 70 -3.09 -4.19 1.47
C ASN A 70 -3.09 -2.90 0.62
N HIS A 71 -3.03 -1.74 1.23
CA HIS A 71 -3.02 -0.46 0.54
C HIS A 71 -1.67 -0.22 -0.15
N TYR A 72 -1.67 0.39 -1.34
CA TYR A 72 -0.45 0.58 -2.13
C TYR A 72 0.60 1.51 -1.49
N LYS A 73 0.19 2.36 -0.55
CA LYS A 73 1.04 3.40 0.06
C LYS A 73 0.84 3.52 1.57
N ARG A 74 -0.39 3.82 2.00
CA ARG A 74 -0.75 4.10 3.38
C ARG A 74 -0.59 2.88 4.27
N GLY A 75 0.27 2.97 5.28
CA GLY A 75 0.58 1.86 6.17
C GLY A 75 1.32 0.70 5.50
N ASN A 76 1.79 0.87 4.28
CA ASN A 76 2.45 -0.17 3.50
C ASN A 76 3.94 -0.24 3.82
N ASN A 77 4.43 -1.42 4.16
CA ASN A 77 5.81 -1.65 4.59
C ASN A 77 6.84 -1.53 3.45
N SER A 78 6.43 -1.76 2.21
CA SER A 78 7.33 -1.78 1.05
C SER A 78 7.30 -0.51 0.21
N TYR A 79 6.36 0.42 0.46
CA TYR A 79 6.23 1.60 -0.38
C TYR A 79 7.44 2.53 -0.31
N LEU A 80 8.05 2.67 0.85
CA LEU A 80 9.29 3.46 1.00
C LEU A 80 10.42 2.92 0.12
N PHE A 81 10.56 1.61 0.04
CA PHE A 81 11.53 0.95 -0.85
C PHE A 81 11.20 1.21 -2.33
N TYR A 82 9.94 1.05 -2.70
CA TYR A 82 9.44 1.31 -4.06
C TYR A 82 9.69 2.76 -4.50
N GLU A 83 9.35 3.72 -3.65
CA GLU A 83 9.59 5.16 -3.88
C GLU A 83 11.07 5.46 -4.12
N ASN A 84 11.97 4.73 -3.47
CA ASN A 84 13.42 4.87 -3.62
C ASN A 84 14.02 3.96 -4.71
N GLY A 85 13.20 3.37 -5.56
CA GLY A 85 13.64 2.65 -6.76
C GLY A 85 13.78 1.13 -6.62
N ALA A 86 13.57 0.55 -5.44
CA ALA A 86 13.51 -0.90 -5.28
C ALA A 86 12.26 -1.47 -5.94
N ARG A 87 12.28 -2.76 -6.27
CA ARG A 87 11.18 -3.47 -6.92
C ARG A 87 10.94 -4.81 -6.24
N GLY A 88 9.71 -5.29 -6.29
CA GLY A 88 9.39 -6.54 -5.62
C GLY A 88 8.10 -7.19 -6.07
N ILE A 89 7.64 -8.08 -5.22
CA ILE A 89 6.40 -8.84 -5.39
C ILE A 89 5.48 -8.47 -4.23
N LEU A 90 4.25 -8.08 -4.56
CA LEU A 90 3.19 -7.82 -3.59
C LEU A 90 2.18 -8.96 -3.66
N VAL A 91 1.93 -9.59 -2.52
CA VAL A 91 0.96 -10.67 -2.38
C VAL A 91 -0.25 -10.15 -1.61
N GLU A 92 -1.43 -10.26 -2.20
CA GLU A 92 -2.67 -9.77 -1.61
C GLU A 92 -3.84 -10.70 -1.99
N ALA A 93 -4.64 -11.06 -1.00
CA ALA A 93 -5.77 -11.97 -1.20
C ALA A 93 -7.01 -11.27 -1.79
N ASP A 94 -7.25 -10.00 -1.42
CA ASP A 94 -8.40 -9.25 -1.89
C ASP A 94 -8.21 -8.79 -3.34
N PRO A 95 -9.04 -9.26 -4.29
CA PRO A 95 -8.92 -8.88 -5.69
C PRO A 95 -9.11 -7.38 -5.95
N LEU A 96 -9.93 -6.68 -5.16
CA LEU A 96 -10.13 -5.24 -5.31
C LEU A 96 -8.89 -4.45 -4.87
N LEU A 97 -8.22 -4.88 -3.81
CA LEU A 97 -6.94 -4.31 -3.41
C LEU A 97 -5.85 -4.60 -4.45
N CYS A 98 -5.85 -5.80 -5.05
CA CYS A 98 -4.93 -6.14 -6.13
C CYS A 98 -5.07 -5.23 -7.35
N GLU A 99 -6.30 -4.86 -7.73
CA GLU A 99 -6.51 -3.89 -8.80
C GLU A 99 -5.91 -2.52 -8.48
N LYS A 100 -6.11 -2.04 -7.26
CA LYS A 100 -5.51 -0.77 -6.78
C LYS A 100 -3.98 -0.85 -6.73
N LEU A 101 -3.42 -1.98 -6.31
CA LEU A 101 -1.98 -2.22 -6.33
C LEU A 101 -1.42 -2.19 -7.74
N ARG A 102 -2.04 -2.90 -8.69
CA ARG A 102 -1.62 -2.91 -10.11
C ARG A 102 -1.63 -1.51 -10.72
N LYS A 103 -2.61 -0.71 -10.37
CA LYS A 103 -2.74 0.66 -10.87
C LYS A 103 -1.66 1.60 -10.32
N ASN A 104 -1.29 1.45 -9.05
CA ASN A 104 -0.45 2.41 -8.32
C ASN A 104 0.99 1.92 -8.10
N ARG A 105 1.26 0.62 -8.27
CA ARG A 105 2.55 -0.03 -8.11
C ARG A 105 2.93 -0.76 -9.41
N GLN A 106 2.94 -0.04 -10.53
CA GLN A 106 3.04 -0.59 -11.88
C GLN A 106 4.36 -1.32 -12.16
N GLU A 107 5.40 -1.02 -11.41
CA GLU A 107 6.70 -1.65 -11.58
C GLU A 107 6.92 -2.85 -10.64
N ASP A 108 5.97 -3.12 -9.74
CA ASP A 108 5.95 -4.32 -8.92
C ASP A 108 5.08 -5.42 -9.53
N LYS A 109 5.41 -6.66 -9.20
CA LYS A 109 4.56 -7.81 -9.55
C LYS A 109 3.49 -8.01 -8.50
N ILE A 110 2.23 -8.03 -8.91
CA ILE A 110 1.08 -8.25 -8.01
C ILE A 110 0.59 -9.68 -8.16
N VAL A 111 0.51 -10.41 -7.05
CA VAL A 111 0.03 -11.79 -6.99
C VAL A 111 -1.22 -11.84 -6.13
N ASN A 112 -2.35 -12.18 -6.74
CA ASN A 112 -3.64 -12.29 -6.06
C ASN A 112 -3.82 -13.71 -5.52
N VAL A 113 -3.27 -13.96 -4.34
CA VAL A 113 -3.45 -15.23 -3.63
C VAL A 113 -3.57 -14.98 -2.13
N ALA A 114 -4.28 -15.88 -1.44
CA ALA A 114 -4.24 -15.98 0.01
C ALA A 114 -3.14 -16.97 0.41
N ILE A 115 -2.28 -16.57 1.34
CA ILE A 115 -1.28 -17.45 1.94
C ILE A 115 -1.81 -17.91 3.28
N GLY A 116 -1.93 -19.22 3.46
CA GLY A 116 -2.39 -19.82 4.70
C GLY A 116 -2.15 -21.31 4.70
N GLY A 117 -2.13 -21.93 5.91
CA GLY A 117 -2.11 -23.37 6.04
C GLY A 117 -3.47 -23.94 5.63
N GLY A 118 -3.55 -24.63 4.50
CA GLY A 118 -4.69 -25.44 4.13
C GLY A 118 -4.65 -26.74 4.91
N TYR A 119 -5.72 -27.04 5.61
CA TYR A 119 -5.97 -28.34 6.17
C TYR A 119 -7.08 -29.02 5.41
#